data_08a75c1ee19558c76d8be51ef0b3d7c4
#
_entry.id   08a75c1ee19558c76d8be51ef0b3d7c4
#
_cell.length_a   1.000
_cell.length_b   1.000
_cell.length_c   1.000
_cell.angle_alpha   90.00
_cell.angle_beta   90.00
_cell.angle_gamma   90.00
#
_symmetry.space_group_name_H-M   'P 1'
#
loop_
_entity.id
_entity.type
_entity.pdbx_description
1 polymer ?
#
loop_
_entity_poly.entity_id
_entity_poly.type
_entity_poly.pdbx_seq_one_letter_code
_entity_poly.pdbx_strand_id
1 'polypeptide(L)' 'MLIIMKKHAPENTLDQIKEYLISHDFDIHQSTGANRTIIGVIGDTDTLDDHEIEAMPGVSQAVRIRKDD' A
#
# COMPACT_ATOMS: atom_id res chain seq x y z
N MET A 1 -6.59 0.25 -4.67
CA MET A 1 -6.21 -0.46 -3.43
C MET A 1 -5.62 0.52 -2.44
N LEU A 2 -5.95 0.37 -1.17
CA LEU A 2 -5.35 1.16 -0.11
C LEU A 2 -4.49 0.27 0.76
N ILE A 3 -3.25 0.68 0.98
CA ILE A 3 -2.36 -0.03 1.87
C ILE A 3 -2.22 0.79 3.13
N ILE A 4 -2.62 0.21 4.26
CA ILE A 4 -2.58 0.89 5.54
C ILE A 4 -1.36 0.40 6.30
N MET A 5 -0.47 1.33 6.64
CA MET A 5 0.75 0.99 7.35
C MET A 5 0.49 0.90 8.84
N LYS A 6 1.32 0.14 9.54
CA LYS A 6 1.25 0.06 10.98
C LYS A 6 1.64 1.41 11.58
N LYS A 7 1.14 1.66 12.78
CA LYS A 7 1.24 2.95 13.42
C LYS A 7 2.68 3.44 13.56
N HIS A 8 3.60 2.57 13.88
CA HIS A 8 5.00 2.94 14.09
C HIS A 8 5.91 2.24 13.11
N ALA A 9 5.42 2.02 11.88
CA ALA A 9 6.24 1.35 10.87
C ALA A 9 7.46 2.18 10.53
N PRO A 10 8.65 1.57 10.48
CA PRO A 10 9.85 2.31 10.10
C PRO A 10 9.74 2.84 8.68
N GLU A 11 10.40 3.96 8.44
CA GLU A 11 10.34 4.61 7.15
C GLU A 11 10.87 3.74 6.03
N ASN A 12 11.87 2.90 6.30
CA ASN A 12 12.41 2.03 5.28
C ASN A 12 11.39 1.00 4.79
N THR A 13 10.44 0.59 5.63
CA THR A 13 9.39 -0.32 5.17
C THR A 13 8.44 0.38 4.20
N LEU A 14 8.18 1.64 4.45
CA LEU A 14 7.36 2.44 3.55
C LEU A 14 8.06 2.59 2.19
N ASP A 15 9.35 2.85 2.21
CA ASP A 15 10.13 2.99 0.99
C ASP A 15 10.15 1.69 0.18
N GLN A 16 10.26 0.55 0.85
CA GLN A 16 10.24 -0.74 0.17
C GLN A 16 8.93 -0.99 -0.55
N ILE A 17 7.82 -0.65 0.09
CA ILE A 17 6.51 -0.83 -0.51
C ILE A 17 6.34 0.10 -1.70
N LYS A 18 6.77 1.34 -1.58
CA LYS A 18 6.67 2.29 -2.68
C LYS A 18 7.50 1.82 -3.87
N GLU A 19 8.71 1.36 -3.62
CA GLU A 19 9.55 0.85 -4.69
C GLU A 19 8.95 -0.37 -5.37
N TYR A 20 8.38 -1.27 -4.58
CA TYR A 20 7.73 -2.45 -5.12
C TYR A 20 6.61 -2.06 -6.09
N LEU A 21 5.77 -1.13 -5.67
CA LEU A 21 4.64 -0.72 -6.48
C LEU A 21 5.08 0.05 -7.73
N ILE A 22 6.05 0.91 -7.58
CA ILE A 22 6.55 1.67 -8.74
C ILE A 22 7.22 0.74 -9.75
N SER A 23 7.94 -0.27 -9.27
CA SER A 23 8.59 -1.21 -10.18
C SER A 23 7.58 -2.08 -10.93
N HIS A 24 6.35 -2.15 -10.46
CA HIS A 24 5.28 -2.87 -11.13
C HIS A 24 4.36 -1.95 -11.91
N ASP A 25 4.82 -0.73 -12.17
CA ASP A 25 4.10 0.26 -12.99
C ASP A 25 2.82 0.79 -12.36
N PHE A 26 2.74 0.80 -11.05
CA PHE A 26 1.61 1.41 -10.36
C PHE A 26 1.93 2.85 -9.98
N ASP A 27 0.94 3.70 -10.05
CA ASP A 27 1.02 5.02 -9.44
C ASP A 27 0.62 4.91 -7.99
N ILE A 28 1.23 5.72 -7.14
CA ILE A 28 0.92 5.70 -5.73
C ILE A 28 0.66 7.11 -5.22
N HIS A 29 -0.20 7.16 -4.20
CA HIS A 29 -0.52 8.39 -3.50
C HIS A 29 -0.35 8.14 -2.01
N GLN A 30 0.54 8.85 -1.38
CA GLN A 30 0.77 8.69 0.04
C GLN A 30 0.00 9.76 0.81
N SER A 31 -0.73 9.31 1.83
CA SER A 31 -1.43 10.22 2.73
C SER A 31 -0.94 9.93 4.14
N THR A 32 -0.35 10.93 4.78
CA THR A 32 0.18 10.77 6.12
C THR A 32 -0.70 11.49 7.11
N GLY A 33 -1.31 10.75 8.02
CA GLY A 33 -2.11 11.32 9.08
C GLY A 33 -1.36 11.35 10.39
N ALA A 34 -2.04 11.76 11.45
CA ALA A 34 -1.42 11.88 12.76
C ALA A 34 -0.91 10.55 13.29
N ASN A 35 -1.62 9.47 13.00
CA ASN A 35 -1.31 8.17 13.58
C ASN A 35 -1.07 7.07 12.57
N ARG A 36 -1.17 7.34 11.29
CA ARG A 36 -0.91 6.29 10.30
C ARG A 36 -0.70 6.87 8.92
N THR A 37 -0.03 6.08 8.11
CA THR A 37 0.22 6.41 6.72
C THR A 37 -0.58 5.46 5.85
N ILE A 38 -1.22 6.00 4.84
CA ILE A 38 -2.00 5.21 3.89
C ILE A 38 -1.45 5.45 2.51
N ILE A 39 -1.25 4.38 1.75
CA ILE A 39 -0.78 4.47 0.38
C ILE A 39 -1.91 4.06 -0.54
N GLY A 40 -2.35 4.99 -1.38
CA GLY A 40 -3.33 4.68 -2.42
C GLY A 40 -2.61 4.16 -3.65
N VAL A 41 -3.02 3.00 -4.15
CA VAL A 41 -2.42 2.39 -5.32
C VAL A 41 -3.37 2.54 -6.50
N ILE A 42 -2.87 3.12 -7.56
CA ILE A 42 -3.67 3.41 -8.75
C ILE A 42 -3.12 2.58 -9.91
N GLY A 43 -3.99 1.88 -10.59
CA GLY A 43 -3.63 1.05 -11.71
C GLY A 43 -4.41 -0.26 -11.70
N ASP A 44 -3.91 -1.25 -12.41
CA ASP A 44 -4.57 -2.55 -12.49
C ASP A 44 -4.22 -3.39 -11.26
N THR A 45 -4.84 -3.05 -10.14
CA THR A 45 -4.55 -3.71 -8.87
C THR A 45 -5.06 -5.14 -8.81
N ASP A 46 -5.83 -5.57 -9.80
CA ASP A 46 -6.26 -6.97 -9.85
C ASP A 46 -5.08 -7.92 -10.01
N THR A 47 -3.96 -7.43 -10.52
CA THR A 47 -2.76 -8.24 -10.66
C THR A 47 -1.96 -8.33 -9.37
N LEU A 48 -2.31 -7.55 -8.35
CA LEU A 48 -1.64 -7.58 -7.07
C LEU A 48 -2.28 -8.62 -6.15
N ASP A 49 -1.43 -9.29 -5.39
CA ASP A 49 -1.89 -10.22 -4.38
C ASP A 49 -1.92 -9.49 -3.04
N ASP A 50 -3.11 -9.24 -2.51
CA ASP A 50 -3.25 -8.51 -1.25
C ASP A 50 -2.66 -9.28 -0.08
N HIS A 51 -2.65 -10.62 -0.12
CA HIS A 51 -1.99 -11.39 0.91
C HIS A 51 -0.49 -11.14 0.92
N GLU A 52 0.11 -11.04 -0.25
CA GLU A 52 1.53 -10.76 -0.37
C GLU A 52 1.85 -9.37 0.17
N ILE A 53 1.00 -8.41 -0.15
CA ILE A 53 1.18 -7.05 0.34
C ILE A 53 1.06 -7.02 1.87
N GLU A 54 0.07 -7.71 2.41
CA GLU A 54 -0.15 -7.73 3.86
C GLU A 54 0.98 -8.42 4.60
N ALA A 55 1.70 -9.30 3.93
CA ALA A 55 2.84 -9.97 4.55
C ALA A 55 4.09 -9.11 4.57
N MET A 56 4.10 -7.99 3.87
CA MET A 56 5.27 -7.13 3.83
C MET A 56 5.47 -6.42 5.18
N PRO A 57 6.73 -6.18 5.57
CA PRO A 57 6.98 -5.50 6.85
C PRO A 57 6.34 -4.12 6.90
N GLY A 58 5.75 -3.81 8.03
CA GLY A 58 5.17 -2.50 8.26
C GLY A 58 3.74 -2.32 7.77
N VAL A 59 3.19 -3.30 7.04
CA VAL A 59 1.83 -3.20 6.54
C VAL A 59 0.86 -3.72 7.59
N SER A 60 -0.16 -2.92 7.90
CA SER A 60 -1.23 -3.33 8.79
C SER A 60 -2.27 -4.13 8.02
N GLN A 61 -2.73 -3.58 6.91
CA GLN A 61 -3.68 -4.30 6.06
C GLN A 61 -3.70 -3.68 4.68
N ALA A 62 -4.16 -4.45 3.71
CA ALA A 62 -4.39 -3.98 2.36
C ALA A 62 -5.88 -4.09 2.07
N VAL A 63 -6.49 -2.99 1.68
CA VAL A 63 -7.91 -2.91 1.43
C VAL A 63 -8.13 -2.73 -0.06
N ARG A 64 -8.85 -3.66 -0.66
CA ARG A 64 -9.14 -3.58 -2.09
C ARG A 64 -10.43 -2.81 -2.29
N ILE A 65 -10.35 -1.72 -3.03
CA ILE A 65 -11.51 -0.91 -3.33
C ILE A 65 -12.08 -1.37 -4.66
N ARG A 66 -13.33 -1.79 -4.63
CA ARG A 66 -14.00 -2.17 -5.86
C ARG A 66 -14.68 -0.96 -6.44
N LYS A 67 -14.50 -0.84 -7.72
CA LYS A 67 -15.20 0.14 -8.35
C LYS A 67 -16.52 -0.31 -8.73
N ASP A 68 -17.46 -0.44 -8.36
CA ASP A 68 -18.60 -1.04 -8.81
C ASP A 68 -19.64 -0.50 -8.88
N ASP A 69 -19.86 -0.64 -9.17
CA ASP A 69 -20.61 -0.52 -9.25
C ASP A 69 -21.42 -0.60 -9.42
#